data_5d2bddaadef0a42efacc2d5674400c9f
#
_entry.id   5d2bddaadef0a42efacc2d5674400c9f
#
_cell.length_a   1.000
_cell.length_b   1.000
_cell.length_c   1.000
_cell.angle_alpha   90.00
_cell.angle_beta   90.00
_cell.angle_gamma   90.00
#
_symmetry.space_group_name_H-M   'P 1'
#
loop_
_entity.id
_entity.type
_entity.pdbx_description
1 polymer ?
#
loop_
_entity_poly.entity_id
_entity_poly.type
_entity_poly.pdbx_seq_one_letter_code
_entity_poly.pdbx_strand_id
1 'polypeptide(L)'
;MKENVKQLLVFGAWIVGCCSSTIEVWKSSTLEHYTSLVGSPTNVFSGGLCNMPTYLNKIFAGRQDGTVEIWNLSTGKLVYSILPDASNYGAVTTLQPTPALSLLAISYASGPIIINDIRMDKQILRLNTGASTKSPVTSITFRTDGLGAGEDGRKDGVMATACNKDGDVTFWDLNGGGRKMGVLRGAHNPPSSADGGIGGGISKVEFLAGQSVFVTSGLDNSLKTWIFDETPFSPIPRILHSRTGHAAPISTLQFLPSDADGADAGGKWLLSGSRDRSLWGWSLRRDGQSTELSQGSIRKKAKKMGILGNSLASLDPSSSLEDLKATRITCMACSLNRDGGIGAVPGAAGIWNNSKKGKGSSQTTESSLTGWESVVTGHEGDRMARTWLWGRKRAGRWAFETGDGTEVKVSYHNISKAGREPI
;
A
#
# COMPACT_ATOMS: atom_id res chain seq x y z
N MET A 1 -18.10 -16.94 2.73
CA MET A 1 -16.76 -17.42 2.32
C MET A 1 -15.74 -16.53 2.97
N LYS A 2 -14.74 -17.08 3.63
CA LYS A 2 -13.74 -16.30 4.35
C LYS A 2 -12.56 -16.10 3.41
N GLU A 3 -12.42 -14.89 2.87
CA GLU A 3 -11.47 -14.57 1.82
C GLU A 3 -10.31 -13.73 2.36
N ASN A 4 -9.17 -13.83 1.69
CA ASN A 4 -7.99 -13.02 2.00
C ASN A 4 -8.16 -11.59 1.48
N VAL A 5 -7.74 -10.62 2.29
CA VAL A 5 -7.67 -9.22 1.86
C VAL A 5 -6.49 -9.07 0.90
N LYS A 6 -6.77 -8.62 -0.33
CA LYS A 6 -5.77 -8.39 -1.38
C LYS A 6 -5.19 -6.99 -1.33
N GLN A 7 -6.03 -6.00 -1.02
CA GLN A 7 -5.63 -4.61 -0.97
C GLN A 7 -6.36 -3.88 0.14
N LEU A 8 -5.68 -2.95 0.79
CA LEU A 8 -6.22 -2.04 1.80
C LEU A 8 -6.13 -0.60 1.31
N LEU A 9 -7.16 0.18 1.61
CA LEU A 9 -7.21 1.60 1.33
C LEU A 9 -7.77 2.33 2.56
N VAL A 10 -7.09 3.39 2.98
CA VAL A 10 -7.54 4.25 4.09
C VAL A 10 -7.65 5.67 3.58
N PHE A 11 -8.83 6.25 3.66
CA PHE A 11 -9.05 7.66 3.30
C PHE A 11 -10.28 8.23 4.00
N GLY A 12 -10.20 9.49 4.38
CA GLY A 12 -11.26 10.17 5.11
C GLY A 12 -11.70 9.39 6.35
N ALA A 13 -12.99 9.08 6.44
CA ALA A 13 -13.59 8.33 7.55
C ALA A 13 -13.66 6.82 7.29
N TRP A 14 -12.99 6.30 6.26
CA TRP A 14 -13.17 4.94 5.78
C TRP A 14 -11.88 4.13 5.81
N ILE A 15 -12.02 2.87 6.17
CA ILE A 15 -11.05 1.80 5.96
C ILE A 15 -11.71 0.81 5.03
N VAL A 16 -11.08 0.48 3.92
CA VAL A 16 -11.63 -0.37 2.88
C VAL A 16 -10.70 -1.52 2.60
N GLY A 17 -11.19 -2.74 2.70
CA GLY A 17 -10.46 -3.96 2.39
C GLY A 17 -11.07 -4.64 1.15
N CYS A 18 -10.27 -4.81 0.10
CA CYS A 18 -10.68 -5.52 -1.10
C CYS A 18 -10.35 -7.01 -0.98
N CYS A 19 -11.36 -7.85 -1.04
CA CYS A 19 -11.26 -9.30 -1.18
C CYS A 19 -11.50 -9.72 -2.63
N SER A 20 -11.64 -11.00 -2.91
CA SER A 20 -11.93 -11.47 -4.27
C SER A 20 -13.38 -11.23 -4.67
N SER A 21 -14.34 -11.55 -3.80
CA SER A 21 -15.76 -11.43 -4.10
C SER A 21 -16.39 -10.18 -3.49
N THR A 22 -15.82 -9.62 -2.42
CA THR A 22 -16.39 -8.51 -1.65
C THR A 22 -15.37 -7.40 -1.40
N ILE A 23 -15.88 -6.20 -1.16
CA ILE A 23 -15.13 -5.09 -0.59
C ILE A 23 -15.75 -4.77 0.76
N GLU A 24 -14.98 -4.94 1.81
CA GLU A 24 -15.39 -4.69 3.18
C GLU A 24 -15.04 -3.27 3.59
N VAL A 25 -15.98 -2.59 4.23
CA VAL A 25 -15.85 -1.18 4.62
C VAL A 25 -16.07 -1.01 6.11
N TRP A 26 -15.13 -0.34 6.76
CA TRP A 26 -15.20 0.03 8.18
C TRP A 26 -15.13 1.55 8.34
N LYS A 27 -15.71 2.05 9.40
CA LYS A 27 -15.54 3.43 9.83
C LYS A 27 -14.22 3.57 10.58
N SER A 28 -13.36 4.52 10.17
CA SER A 28 -12.07 4.74 10.83
C SER A 28 -12.19 5.24 12.27
N SER A 29 -13.30 5.88 12.61
CA SER A 29 -13.53 6.47 13.94
C SER A 29 -13.93 5.46 15.00
N THR A 30 -14.85 4.55 14.66
CA THR A 30 -15.40 3.57 15.61
C THR A 30 -14.79 2.19 15.43
N LEU A 31 -14.15 1.94 14.27
CA LEU A 31 -13.63 0.65 13.84
C LEU A 31 -14.72 -0.42 13.66
N GLU A 32 -15.95 0.03 13.58
CA GLU A 32 -17.10 -0.85 13.32
C GLU A 32 -17.18 -1.16 11.83
N HIS A 33 -17.51 -2.38 11.53
CA HIS A 33 -17.88 -2.79 10.18
C HIS A 33 -19.12 -2.00 9.74
N TYR A 34 -19.04 -1.37 8.59
CA TYR A 34 -20.11 -0.52 8.10
C TYR A 34 -20.95 -1.22 7.03
N THR A 35 -20.32 -1.77 6.01
CA THR A 35 -21.01 -2.44 4.91
C THR A 35 -20.06 -3.35 4.13
N SER A 36 -20.62 -4.35 3.49
CA SER A 36 -19.95 -5.20 2.51
C SER A 36 -20.52 -4.91 1.12
N LEU A 37 -19.67 -4.51 0.20
CA LEU A 37 -20.03 -4.31 -1.20
C LEU A 37 -19.83 -5.62 -1.93
N VAL A 38 -20.92 -6.27 -2.29
CA VAL A 38 -20.88 -7.57 -2.95
C VAL A 38 -20.88 -7.36 -4.45
N GLY A 39 -19.83 -7.84 -5.10
CA GLY A 39 -19.74 -7.82 -6.54
C GLY A 39 -20.47 -8.99 -7.20
N SER A 40 -20.38 -9.05 -8.53
CA SER A 40 -20.88 -10.20 -9.28
C SER A 40 -20.09 -11.47 -8.91
N PRO A 41 -20.76 -12.61 -8.63
CA PRO A 41 -20.07 -13.85 -8.29
C PRO A 41 -19.26 -14.43 -9.46
N THR A 42 -19.62 -14.08 -10.68
CA THR A 42 -18.94 -14.54 -11.91
C THR A 42 -17.77 -13.65 -12.32
N ASN A 43 -17.69 -12.44 -11.75
CA ASN A 43 -16.67 -11.45 -12.11
C ASN A 43 -16.04 -10.90 -10.84
N VAL A 44 -14.91 -11.48 -10.45
CA VAL A 44 -14.22 -11.14 -9.20
C VAL A 44 -13.42 -9.85 -9.32
N PHE A 45 -13.14 -9.21 -8.17
CA PHE A 45 -12.20 -8.10 -8.08
C PHE A 45 -10.77 -8.60 -8.36
N SER A 46 -10.13 -8.04 -9.38
CA SER A 46 -8.86 -8.55 -9.88
C SER A 46 -7.66 -7.73 -9.44
N GLY A 47 -7.78 -6.40 -9.42
CA GLY A 47 -6.68 -5.53 -9.07
C GLY A 47 -7.05 -4.07 -9.09
N GLY A 48 -6.32 -3.31 -8.28
CA GLY A 48 -6.51 -1.87 -8.18
C GLY A 48 -7.78 -1.49 -7.42
N LEU A 49 -7.59 -1.04 -6.19
CA LEU A 49 -8.57 -0.31 -5.41
C LEU A 49 -8.00 1.09 -5.19
N CYS A 50 -8.70 2.11 -5.61
CA CYS A 50 -8.27 3.48 -5.38
C CYS A 50 -9.45 4.41 -5.07
N ASN A 51 -9.14 5.56 -4.48
CA ASN A 51 -10.05 6.69 -4.42
C ASN A 51 -9.44 7.86 -5.19
N MET A 52 -10.29 8.73 -5.68
CA MET A 52 -9.87 9.99 -6.32
C MET A 52 -10.27 11.15 -5.41
N PRO A 53 -9.38 12.12 -5.14
CA PRO A 53 -9.64 13.22 -4.21
C PRO A 53 -10.88 14.04 -4.53
N THR A 54 -11.25 14.12 -5.81
CA THR A 54 -12.43 14.84 -6.30
C THR A 54 -13.74 14.09 -6.13
N TYR A 55 -13.69 12.80 -5.77
CA TYR A 55 -14.87 11.96 -5.64
C TYR A 55 -15.04 11.50 -4.19
N LEU A 56 -15.63 12.37 -3.36
CA LEU A 56 -15.86 12.11 -1.95
C LEU A 56 -16.68 10.83 -1.74
N ASN A 57 -16.26 10.02 -0.78
CA ASN A 57 -16.93 8.75 -0.41
C ASN A 57 -17.10 7.76 -1.57
N LYS A 58 -16.28 7.85 -2.61
CA LYS A 58 -16.31 6.91 -3.72
C LYS A 58 -14.99 6.16 -3.85
N ILE A 59 -15.10 4.90 -4.21
CA ILE A 59 -13.96 4.05 -4.56
C ILE A 59 -14.12 3.50 -5.97
N PHE A 60 -12.98 3.24 -6.58
CA PHE A 60 -12.85 2.63 -7.89
C PHE A 60 -12.22 1.25 -7.71
N ALA A 61 -12.85 0.22 -8.26
CA ALA A 61 -12.42 -1.17 -8.12
C ALA A 61 -12.38 -1.88 -9.46
N GLY A 62 -11.23 -2.48 -9.78
CA GLY A 62 -11.01 -3.20 -11.03
C GLY A 62 -11.53 -4.64 -10.97
N ARG A 63 -12.07 -5.11 -12.07
CA ARG A 63 -12.66 -6.43 -12.26
C ARG A 63 -11.83 -7.31 -13.21
N GLN A 64 -12.13 -8.61 -13.16
CA GLN A 64 -11.45 -9.60 -13.99
C GLN A 64 -11.81 -9.50 -15.48
N ASP A 65 -12.98 -9.00 -15.82
CA ASP A 65 -13.39 -8.75 -17.20
C ASP A 65 -12.86 -7.44 -17.79
N GLY A 66 -12.12 -6.65 -17.00
CA GLY A 66 -11.59 -5.34 -17.39
C GLY A 66 -12.48 -4.16 -17.01
N THR A 67 -13.65 -4.40 -16.44
CA THR A 67 -14.54 -3.34 -15.96
C THR A 67 -13.97 -2.66 -14.73
N VAL A 68 -14.17 -1.34 -14.61
CA VAL A 68 -13.89 -0.58 -13.39
C VAL A 68 -15.19 -0.11 -12.78
N GLU A 69 -15.48 -0.56 -11.58
CA GLU A 69 -16.70 -0.20 -10.86
C GLU A 69 -16.47 0.97 -9.92
N ILE A 70 -17.42 1.89 -9.88
CA ILE A 70 -17.44 3.05 -8.98
C ILE A 70 -18.51 2.83 -7.94
N TRP A 71 -18.09 2.69 -6.69
CA TRP A 71 -18.98 2.46 -5.55
C TRP A 71 -19.05 3.68 -4.65
N ASN A 72 -20.23 3.98 -4.15
CA ASN A 72 -20.42 4.98 -3.11
C ASN A 72 -20.43 4.29 -1.73
N LEU A 73 -19.43 4.57 -0.92
CA LEU A 73 -19.28 3.96 0.42
C LEU A 73 -20.40 4.34 1.39
N SER A 74 -20.86 5.60 1.34
CA SER A 74 -21.89 6.09 2.26
C SER A 74 -23.25 5.40 2.05
N THR A 75 -23.54 4.97 0.83
CA THR A 75 -24.82 4.34 0.47
C THR A 75 -24.70 2.84 0.22
N GLY A 76 -23.47 2.32 0.10
CA GLY A 76 -23.22 0.92 -0.26
C GLY A 76 -23.65 0.54 -1.68
N LYS A 77 -23.86 1.54 -2.57
CA LYS A 77 -24.41 1.29 -3.92
C LYS A 77 -23.37 1.47 -5.01
N LEU A 78 -23.47 0.63 -6.04
CA LEU A 78 -22.77 0.81 -7.29
C LEU A 78 -23.34 2.06 -7.98
N VAL A 79 -22.43 2.99 -8.34
CA VAL A 79 -22.78 4.26 -9.00
C VAL A 79 -22.68 4.13 -10.50
N TYR A 80 -21.56 3.58 -10.97
CA TYR A 80 -21.26 3.49 -12.39
C TYR A 80 -20.24 2.37 -12.66
N SER A 81 -20.22 1.88 -13.91
CA SER A 81 -19.25 0.89 -14.38
C SER A 81 -18.63 1.38 -15.68
N ILE A 82 -17.34 1.59 -15.66
CA ILE A 82 -16.55 1.93 -16.85
C ILE A 82 -16.21 0.64 -17.56
N LEU A 83 -16.68 0.50 -18.78
CA LEU A 83 -16.41 -0.68 -19.61
C LEU A 83 -15.10 -0.51 -20.39
N PRO A 84 -14.33 -1.58 -20.58
CA PRO A 84 -13.16 -1.53 -21.45
C PRO A 84 -13.59 -1.33 -22.90
N ASP A 85 -12.84 -0.53 -23.67
CA ASP A 85 -13.12 -0.30 -25.11
C ASP A 85 -13.01 -1.58 -25.95
N ALA A 86 -12.28 -2.56 -25.45
CA ALA A 86 -12.12 -3.85 -26.12
C ALA A 86 -12.16 -5.01 -25.12
N SER A 87 -12.94 -6.02 -25.43
CA SER A 87 -13.10 -7.23 -24.60
C SER A 87 -11.80 -8.04 -24.40
N ASN A 88 -10.78 -7.83 -25.23
CA ASN A 88 -9.51 -8.52 -25.16
C ASN A 88 -8.48 -7.89 -24.21
N TYR A 89 -8.83 -6.82 -23.49
CA TYR A 89 -7.91 -6.22 -22.52
C TYR A 89 -7.67 -7.11 -21.30
N GLY A 90 -8.63 -7.95 -20.95
CA GLY A 90 -8.56 -8.83 -19.79
C GLY A 90 -8.64 -8.09 -18.47
N ALA A 91 -8.24 -8.75 -17.41
CA ALA A 91 -8.36 -8.24 -16.05
C ALA A 91 -7.65 -6.90 -15.83
N VAL A 92 -8.25 -6.03 -15.02
CA VAL A 92 -7.58 -4.84 -14.49
C VAL A 92 -6.46 -5.28 -13.55
N THR A 93 -5.24 -4.81 -13.76
CA THR A 93 -4.08 -5.16 -12.94
C THR A 93 -3.76 -4.10 -11.89
N THR A 94 -3.91 -2.82 -12.24
CA THR A 94 -3.76 -1.71 -11.29
C THR A 94 -4.56 -0.50 -11.74
N LEU A 95 -5.00 0.27 -10.74
CA LEU A 95 -5.66 1.57 -10.88
C LEU A 95 -4.84 2.61 -10.14
N GLN A 96 -4.56 3.74 -10.80
CA GLN A 96 -3.83 4.83 -10.17
C GLN A 96 -4.44 6.17 -10.60
N PRO A 97 -4.96 6.99 -9.66
CA PRO A 97 -5.36 8.36 -9.97
C PRO A 97 -4.16 9.17 -10.47
N THR A 98 -4.37 9.97 -11.49
CA THR A 98 -3.34 10.91 -11.94
C THR A 98 -3.35 12.17 -11.05
N PRO A 99 -2.26 12.96 -11.03
CA PRO A 99 -2.27 14.27 -10.39
C PRO A 99 -3.27 15.25 -11.00
N ALA A 100 -3.63 15.04 -12.28
CA ALA A 100 -4.66 15.82 -12.95
C ALA A 100 -6.05 15.42 -12.47
N LEU A 101 -6.94 16.42 -12.34
CA LEU A 101 -8.30 16.20 -11.86
C LEU A 101 -9.09 15.27 -12.80
N SER A 102 -9.81 14.35 -12.20
CA SER A 102 -10.74 13.43 -12.89
C SER A 102 -10.11 12.41 -13.84
N LEU A 103 -8.78 12.32 -13.93
CA LEU A 103 -8.12 11.35 -14.78
C LEU A 103 -7.64 10.12 -13.98
N LEU A 104 -7.95 8.95 -14.51
CA LEU A 104 -7.58 7.65 -13.91
C LEU A 104 -6.73 6.86 -14.90
N ALA A 105 -5.60 6.36 -14.45
CA ALA A 105 -4.80 5.38 -15.18
C ALA A 105 -5.29 3.97 -14.85
N ILE A 106 -5.62 3.22 -15.89
CA ILE A 106 -6.12 1.83 -15.81
C ILE A 106 -5.16 0.94 -16.58
N SER A 107 -4.57 -0.04 -15.93
CA SER A 107 -3.72 -1.03 -16.57
C SER A 107 -4.43 -2.37 -16.68
N TYR A 108 -4.20 -3.06 -17.79
CA TYR A 108 -4.85 -4.31 -18.12
C TYR A 108 -3.87 -5.47 -18.28
N ALA A 109 -4.35 -6.67 -18.07
CA ALA A 109 -3.56 -7.89 -18.14
C ALA A 109 -2.95 -8.17 -19.52
N SER A 110 -3.58 -7.71 -20.60
CA SER A 110 -3.05 -7.81 -21.98
C SER A 110 -1.97 -6.77 -22.30
N GLY A 111 -1.68 -5.84 -21.39
CA GLY A 111 -0.57 -4.89 -21.46
C GLY A 111 -0.92 -3.42 -21.74
N PRO A 112 -2.04 -3.03 -22.34
CA PRO A 112 -2.33 -1.60 -22.55
C PRO A 112 -2.60 -0.89 -21.24
N ILE A 113 -2.24 0.40 -21.23
CA ILE A 113 -2.59 1.33 -20.14
C ILE A 113 -3.48 2.40 -20.76
N ILE A 114 -4.62 2.63 -20.16
CA ILE A 114 -5.59 3.63 -20.57
C ILE A 114 -5.61 4.76 -19.55
N ILE A 115 -5.52 6.00 -20.02
CA ILE A 115 -5.85 7.18 -19.23
C ILE A 115 -7.27 7.57 -19.57
N ASN A 116 -8.17 7.43 -18.60
CA ASN A 116 -9.59 7.71 -18.78
C ASN A 116 -10.00 8.96 -18.00
N ASP A 117 -10.78 9.85 -18.64
CA ASP A 117 -11.47 10.93 -17.96
C ASP A 117 -12.78 10.39 -17.39
N ILE A 118 -12.82 10.28 -16.08
CA ILE A 118 -13.97 9.73 -15.35
C ILE A 118 -15.20 10.64 -15.45
N ARG A 119 -14.98 11.94 -15.59
CA ARG A 119 -16.06 12.93 -15.68
C ARG A 119 -16.81 12.84 -17.01
N MET A 120 -16.06 12.64 -18.09
CA MET A 120 -16.58 12.60 -19.45
C MET A 120 -16.83 11.16 -19.92
N ASP A 121 -16.41 10.18 -19.13
CA ASP A 121 -16.36 8.75 -19.50
C ASP A 121 -15.72 8.53 -20.87
N LYS A 122 -14.54 9.12 -21.03
CA LYS A 122 -13.84 9.11 -22.32
C LYS A 122 -12.37 8.73 -22.12
N GLN A 123 -11.92 7.81 -22.94
CA GLN A 123 -10.50 7.52 -23.10
C GLN A 123 -9.77 8.73 -23.69
N ILE A 124 -8.77 9.25 -22.97
CA ILE A 124 -7.93 10.36 -23.45
C ILE A 124 -6.69 9.82 -24.14
N LEU A 125 -6.06 8.81 -23.54
CA LEU A 125 -4.77 8.32 -23.98
C LEU A 125 -4.70 6.80 -23.83
N ARG A 126 -4.12 6.14 -24.86
CA ARG A 126 -3.78 4.73 -24.81
C ARG A 126 -2.28 4.55 -24.98
N LEU A 127 -1.66 3.90 -24.01
CA LEU A 127 -0.26 3.58 -24.02
C LEU A 127 -0.08 2.08 -24.27
N ASN A 128 0.72 1.75 -25.27
CA ASN A 128 1.07 0.37 -25.54
C ASN A 128 2.46 0.10 -24.96
N THR A 129 2.56 -0.85 -24.05
CA THR A 129 3.82 -1.21 -23.38
C THR A 129 4.81 -1.95 -24.29
N GLY A 130 4.41 -2.22 -25.54
CA GLY A 130 5.22 -2.86 -26.57
C GLY A 130 4.95 -4.35 -26.71
N ALA A 131 5.09 -4.87 -27.93
CA ALA A 131 4.80 -6.27 -28.26
C ALA A 131 5.81 -7.28 -27.66
N SER A 132 6.95 -6.80 -27.16
CA SER A 132 7.99 -7.67 -26.57
C SER A 132 7.75 -8.01 -25.11
N THR A 133 6.95 -7.21 -24.39
CA THR A 133 6.63 -7.44 -22.98
C THR A 133 5.15 -7.81 -22.86
N LYS A 134 4.82 -9.07 -23.00
CA LYS A 134 3.50 -9.62 -22.63
C LYS A 134 3.23 -9.57 -21.12
N SER A 135 4.00 -8.80 -20.40
CA SER A 135 3.90 -8.71 -18.94
C SER A 135 3.01 -7.55 -18.57
N PRO A 136 1.93 -7.80 -17.83
CA PRO A 136 1.02 -6.76 -17.38
C PRO A 136 1.72 -5.79 -16.45
N VAL A 137 1.44 -4.50 -16.59
CA VAL A 137 1.91 -3.49 -15.64
C VAL A 137 1.18 -3.68 -14.33
N THR A 138 1.94 -3.81 -13.23
CA THR A 138 1.42 -4.05 -11.89
C THR A 138 1.59 -2.86 -10.96
N SER A 139 2.41 -1.88 -11.36
CA SER A 139 2.61 -0.67 -10.58
C SER A 139 2.76 0.54 -11.47
N ILE A 140 2.02 1.61 -11.15
CA ILE A 140 2.01 2.90 -11.83
C ILE A 140 2.22 3.99 -10.78
N THR A 141 3.00 5.01 -11.12
CA THR A 141 3.16 6.19 -10.28
C THR A 141 3.40 7.43 -11.14
N PHE A 142 3.10 8.61 -10.60
CA PHE A 142 3.22 9.88 -11.31
C PHE A 142 4.20 10.80 -10.59
N ARG A 143 4.98 11.54 -11.38
CA ARG A 143 5.91 12.55 -10.89
C ARG A 143 5.16 13.84 -10.57
N THR A 144 5.45 14.47 -9.43
CA THR A 144 4.74 15.65 -8.92
C THR A 144 5.68 16.75 -8.42
N ASP A 145 6.95 16.72 -8.80
CA ASP A 145 7.95 17.72 -8.39
C ASP A 145 7.97 18.99 -9.28
N GLY A 146 7.09 19.06 -10.26
CA GLY A 146 7.01 20.17 -11.21
C GLY A 146 8.07 20.14 -12.31
N LEU A 147 8.92 19.11 -12.36
CA LEU A 147 9.84 18.85 -13.45
C LEU A 147 9.13 18.04 -14.54
N GLY A 148 9.13 18.57 -15.75
CA GLY A 148 8.49 17.90 -16.88
C GLY A 148 9.33 16.80 -17.51
N ALA A 149 8.92 16.42 -18.71
CA ALA A 149 9.54 15.36 -19.50
C ALA A 149 10.83 15.81 -20.26
N GLY A 150 11.27 17.04 -20.11
CA GLY A 150 12.45 17.54 -20.79
C GLY A 150 12.42 19.04 -21.12
N GLU A 151 13.14 19.43 -22.15
CA GLU A 151 13.42 20.81 -22.53
C GLU A 151 12.21 21.62 -23.01
N ASP A 152 11.06 20.97 -23.22
CA ASP A 152 9.86 21.58 -23.82
C ASP A 152 9.14 22.59 -22.89
N GLY A 153 9.69 22.87 -21.71
CA GLY A 153 9.09 23.79 -20.73
C GLY A 153 7.76 23.33 -20.14
N ARG A 154 7.31 22.13 -20.50
CA ARG A 154 6.10 21.53 -19.95
C ARG A 154 6.39 20.96 -18.57
N LYS A 155 5.64 21.41 -17.59
CA LYS A 155 5.72 20.93 -16.23
C LYS A 155 4.75 19.76 -16.05
N ASP A 156 5.14 18.79 -15.24
CA ASP A 156 4.36 17.60 -14.90
C ASP A 156 4.09 16.64 -16.10
N GLY A 157 3.28 15.63 -15.89
CA GLY A 157 2.88 14.67 -16.92
C GLY A 157 3.83 13.48 -17.10
N VAL A 158 4.79 13.27 -16.20
CA VAL A 158 5.66 12.10 -16.24
C VAL A 158 5.03 10.96 -15.43
N MET A 159 4.93 9.80 -16.06
CA MET A 159 4.45 8.56 -15.45
C MET A 159 5.53 7.49 -15.49
N ALA A 160 5.69 6.73 -14.42
CA ALA A 160 6.53 5.54 -14.38
C ALA A 160 5.67 4.28 -14.25
N THR A 161 6.06 3.23 -14.97
CA THR A 161 5.37 1.94 -14.97
C THR A 161 6.37 0.80 -14.81
N ALA A 162 5.97 -0.21 -14.04
CA ALA A 162 6.76 -1.41 -13.84
C ALA A 162 5.86 -2.66 -13.78
N CYS A 163 6.46 -3.83 -14.02
CA CYS A 163 5.78 -5.10 -13.88
C CYS A 163 6.56 -6.06 -12.95
N ASN A 164 5.85 -7.01 -12.39
CA ASN A 164 6.43 -8.00 -11.48
C ASN A 164 7.18 -9.13 -12.17
N LYS A 165 7.19 -9.16 -13.50
CA LYS A 165 7.90 -10.16 -14.32
C LYS A 165 9.12 -9.60 -15.03
N ASP A 166 9.44 -8.33 -14.79
CA ASP A 166 10.52 -7.64 -15.44
C ASP A 166 11.29 -6.78 -14.40
N GLY A 167 12.58 -6.61 -14.60
CA GLY A 167 13.42 -5.79 -13.75
C GLY A 167 13.54 -4.33 -14.21
N ASP A 168 12.79 -3.95 -15.23
CA ASP A 168 12.88 -2.64 -15.90
C ASP A 168 11.73 -1.71 -15.50
N VAL A 169 12.03 -0.41 -15.44
CA VAL A 169 11.01 0.65 -15.26
C VAL A 169 10.95 1.49 -16.53
N THR A 170 9.74 1.70 -17.04
CA THR A 170 9.51 2.56 -18.21
C THR A 170 8.92 3.91 -17.79
N PHE A 171 9.49 4.98 -18.30
CA PHE A 171 9.03 6.36 -18.10
C PHE A 171 8.32 6.88 -19.35
N TRP A 172 7.21 7.58 -19.14
CA TRP A 172 6.30 8.06 -20.17
C TRP A 172 6.05 9.56 -20.02
N ASP A 173 6.02 10.26 -21.14
CA ASP A 173 5.56 11.64 -21.25
C ASP A 173 4.10 11.65 -21.71
N LEU A 174 3.20 11.91 -20.79
CA LEU A 174 1.76 11.95 -21.07
C LEU A 174 1.36 13.19 -21.86
N ASN A 175 2.02 14.32 -21.61
CA ASN A 175 1.78 15.58 -22.33
C ASN A 175 2.27 15.52 -23.78
N GLY A 176 3.28 14.70 -24.04
CA GLY A 176 3.78 14.39 -25.37
C GLY A 176 3.00 13.30 -26.11
N GLY A 177 1.72 13.08 -25.75
CA GLY A 177 0.89 12.07 -26.39
C GLY A 177 1.19 10.63 -25.96
N GLY A 178 1.78 10.42 -24.78
CA GLY A 178 2.14 9.10 -24.29
C GLY A 178 3.45 8.57 -24.85
N ARG A 179 4.35 9.46 -25.20
CA ARG A 179 5.67 9.10 -25.71
C ARG A 179 6.52 8.43 -24.61
N LYS A 180 7.22 7.35 -24.97
CA LYS A 180 8.21 6.72 -24.10
C LYS A 180 9.43 7.63 -24.00
N MET A 181 9.76 8.06 -22.78
CA MET A 181 10.92 8.91 -22.51
C MET A 181 12.20 8.11 -22.38
N GLY A 182 12.11 6.98 -21.66
CA GLY A 182 13.24 6.12 -21.38
C GLY A 182 12.88 4.86 -20.62
N VAL A 183 13.85 3.97 -20.51
CA VAL A 183 13.73 2.73 -19.73
C VAL A 183 14.93 2.63 -18.79
N LEU A 184 14.65 2.57 -17.52
CA LEU A 184 15.62 2.21 -16.49
C LEU A 184 15.77 0.69 -16.50
N ARG A 185 16.80 0.19 -17.15
CA ARG A 185 17.05 -1.23 -17.28
C ARG A 185 17.78 -1.78 -16.07
N GLY A 186 17.40 -3.00 -15.65
CA GLY A 186 18.05 -3.67 -14.54
C GLY A 186 17.88 -2.94 -13.20
N ALA A 187 16.78 -2.21 -13.03
CA ALA A 187 16.46 -1.61 -11.73
C ALA A 187 16.45 -2.68 -10.64
N HIS A 188 15.90 -3.83 -10.94
CA HIS A 188 15.97 -5.05 -10.12
C HIS A 188 16.34 -6.25 -10.99
N ASN A 189 16.79 -7.31 -10.35
CA ASN A 189 17.08 -8.55 -11.06
C ASN A 189 15.79 -9.13 -11.68
N PRO A 190 15.80 -9.53 -12.94
CA PRO A 190 14.65 -10.20 -13.53
C PRO A 190 14.44 -11.58 -12.88
N PRO A 191 13.23 -12.15 -12.96
CA PRO A 191 12.97 -13.50 -12.49
C PRO A 191 13.92 -14.50 -13.13
N SER A 192 14.56 -15.32 -12.30
CA SER A 192 15.47 -16.37 -12.77
C SER A 192 14.69 -17.64 -13.10
N SER A 193 14.99 -18.25 -14.23
CA SER A 193 14.46 -19.58 -14.57
C SER A 193 14.94 -20.67 -13.61
N ALA A 194 16.11 -20.50 -12.99
CA ALA A 194 16.65 -21.44 -12.02
C ALA A 194 15.82 -21.50 -10.73
N ASP A 195 15.16 -20.39 -10.36
CA ASP A 195 14.30 -20.30 -9.17
C ASP A 195 12.81 -20.55 -9.50
N GLY A 196 12.51 -21.15 -10.63
CA GLY A 196 11.14 -21.38 -11.10
C GLY A 196 10.39 -20.10 -11.46
N GLY A 197 11.11 -19.00 -11.73
CA GLY A 197 10.53 -17.71 -12.06
C GLY A 197 9.87 -16.96 -10.88
N ILE A 198 10.14 -17.38 -9.66
CA ILE A 198 9.50 -16.86 -8.45
C ILE A 198 10.25 -15.64 -7.87
N GLY A 199 11.57 -15.60 -8.06
CA GLY A 199 12.42 -14.51 -7.58
C GLY A 199 12.71 -13.48 -8.67
N GLY A 200 12.83 -12.20 -8.29
CA GLY A 200 13.15 -11.12 -9.21
C GLY A 200 11.93 -10.37 -9.75
N GLY A 201 12.18 -9.29 -10.51
CA GLY A 201 11.16 -8.38 -10.97
C GLY A 201 10.84 -7.25 -9.97
N ILE A 202 9.98 -6.31 -10.39
CA ILE A 202 9.62 -5.13 -9.58
C ILE A 202 8.24 -5.33 -8.98
N SER A 203 8.15 -5.28 -7.65
CA SER A 203 6.88 -5.39 -6.95
C SER A 203 6.11 -4.08 -6.94
N LYS A 204 6.79 -2.96 -6.68
CA LYS A 204 6.17 -1.63 -6.66
C LYS A 204 7.15 -0.53 -7.02
N VAL A 205 6.62 0.54 -7.61
CA VAL A 205 7.33 1.79 -7.88
C VAL A 205 6.54 2.96 -7.31
N GLU A 206 7.24 3.97 -6.80
CA GLU A 206 6.59 5.15 -6.22
C GLU A 206 7.48 6.39 -6.32
N PHE A 207 6.92 7.50 -6.83
CA PHE A 207 7.55 8.81 -6.74
C PHE A 207 7.28 9.44 -5.39
N LEU A 208 8.30 10.04 -4.79
CA LEU A 208 8.11 10.86 -3.61
C LEU A 208 7.46 12.19 -4.00
N ALA A 209 6.30 12.49 -3.43
CA ALA A 209 5.52 13.66 -3.77
C ALA A 209 6.33 14.96 -3.59
N GLY A 210 6.34 15.81 -4.62
CA GLY A 210 7.04 17.08 -4.64
C GLY A 210 8.56 17.00 -4.64
N GLN A 211 9.15 15.84 -4.91
CA GLN A 211 10.62 15.65 -4.96
C GLN A 211 11.03 14.84 -6.19
N SER A 212 12.27 15.07 -6.64
CA SER A 212 12.87 14.32 -7.75
C SER A 212 13.37 12.93 -7.36
N VAL A 213 12.75 12.32 -6.36
CA VAL A 213 13.12 11.01 -5.81
C VAL A 213 12.09 9.96 -6.23
N PHE A 214 12.60 8.84 -6.68
CA PHE A 214 11.85 7.68 -7.12
C PHE A 214 12.32 6.45 -6.35
N VAL A 215 11.39 5.59 -5.96
CA VAL A 215 11.69 4.39 -5.19
C VAL A 215 11.15 3.16 -5.90
N THR A 216 11.92 2.11 -5.89
CA THR A 216 11.55 0.80 -6.42
C THR A 216 11.77 -0.28 -5.38
N SER A 217 10.83 -1.20 -5.27
CA SER A 217 10.97 -2.43 -4.48
C SER A 217 10.97 -3.65 -5.39
N GLY A 218 11.92 -4.54 -5.16
CA GLY A 218 12.10 -5.74 -5.96
C GLY A 218 11.67 -7.01 -5.26
N LEU A 219 11.34 -8.00 -6.08
CA LEU A 219 11.17 -9.37 -5.63
C LEU A 219 12.52 -10.05 -5.36
N ASP A 220 13.62 -9.33 -5.62
CA ASP A 220 15.01 -9.66 -5.26
C ASP A 220 15.37 -9.22 -3.83
N ASN A 221 14.40 -8.94 -2.98
CA ASN A 221 14.53 -8.49 -1.59
C ASN A 221 15.20 -7.13 -1.42
N SER A 222 15.42 -6.39 -2.49
CA SER A 222 16.07 -5.08 -2.43
C SER A 222 15.08 -3.93 -2.55
N LEU A 223 15.44 -2.83 -1.91
CA LEU A 223 14.81 -1.53 -2.03
C LEU A 223 15.83 -0.55 -2.58
N LYS A 224 15.50 0.11 -3.67
CA LYS A 224 16.38 1.10 -4.28
C LYS A 224 15.72 2.45 -4.37
N THR A 225 16.48 3.49 -4.06
CA THR A 225 16.07 4.88 -4.25
C THR A 225 16.88 5.49 -5.38
N TRP A 226 16.21 6.29 -6.19
CA TRP A 226 16.74 6.88 -7.40
C TRP A 226 16.50 8.37 -7.38
N ILE A 227 17.37 9.15 -7.99
CA ILE A 227 17.24 10.59 -8.11
C ILE A 227 17.34 11.00 -9.58
N PHE A 228 16.49 11.95 -9.98
CA PHE A 228 16.56 12.57 -11.28
C PHE A 228 17.45 13.81 -11.20
N ASP A 229 18.41 13.89 -12.10
CA ASP A 229 19.27 15.07 -12.22
C ASP A 229 18.59 16.09 -13.15
N GLU A 230 18.61 17.35 -12.74
CA GLU A 230 18.05 18.47 -13.50
C GLU A 230 19.06 19.06 -14.48
N THR A 231 20.34 19.04 -14.10
CA THR A 231 21.41 19.65 -14.89
C THR A 231 22.66 18.77 -14.90
N PRO A 232 22.98 18.12 -16.03
CA PRO A 232 22.19 18.04 -17.25
C PRO A 232 20.91 17.23 -17.06
N PHE A 233 19.84 17.57 -17.76
CA PHE A 233 18.58 16.84 -17.67
C PHE A 233 18.77 15.40 -18.15
N SER A 234 18.30 14.46 -17.34
CA SER A 234 18.26 13.03 -17.69
C SER A 234 16.82 12.48 -17.53
N PRO A 235 16.25 11.86 -18.56
CA PRO A 235 14.94 11.23 -18.50
C PRO A 235 14.97 9.94 -17.65
N ILE A 236 16.18 9.42 -17.35
CA ILE A 236 16.38 8.21 -16.57
C ILE A 236 17.09 8.59 -15.27
N PRO A 237 16.58 8.16 -14.11
CA PRO A 237 17.21 8.48 -12.84
C PRO A 237 18.48 7.66 -12.61
N ARG A 238 19.37 8.18 -11.78
CA ARG A 238 20.52 7.45 -11.27
C ARG A 238 20.24 6.90 -9.88
N ILE A 239 20.94 5.81 -9.52
CA ILE A 239 20.82 5.22 -8.19
C ILE A 239 21.34 6.18 -7.12
N LEU A 240 20.53 6.36 -6.08
CA LEU A 240 20.90 7.13 -4.90
C LEU A 240 21.31 6.19 -3.77
N HIS A 241 20.47 5.22 -3.44
CA HIS A 241 20.75 4.20 -2.43
C HIS A 241 20.17 2.84 -2.83
N SER A 242 20.87 1.78 -2.40
CA SER A 242 20.37 0.41 -2.46
C SER A 242 20.37 -0.14 -1.04
N ARG A 243 19.21 -0.65 -0.59
CA ARG A 243 19.01 -1.12 0.77
C ARG A 243 18.53 -2.55 0.76
N THR A 244 19.14 -3.33 1.63
CA THR A 244 18.75 -4.71 1.91
C THR A 244 18.46 -4.86 3.41
N GLY A 245 17.50 -5.66 3.77
CA GLY A 245 17.09 -5.87 5.17
C GLY A 245 16.02 -6.92 5.27
N HIS A 246 15.19 -7.04 4.27
CA HIS A 246 14.25 -8.12 4.15
C HIS A 246 14.92 -9.44 3.79
N ALA A 247 14.45 -10.53 4.39
CA ALA A 247 14.92 -11.89 4.10
C ALA A 247 14.13 -12.55 2.97
N ALA A 248 13.04 -11.91 2.48
CA ALA A 248 12.21 -12.39 1.39
C ALA A 248 11.71 -11.21 0.54
N PRO A 249 11.11 -11.47 -0.65
CA PRO A 249 10.62 -10.44 -1.55
C PRO A 249 9.68 -9.43 -0.90
N ILE A 250 9.89 -8.15 -1.24
CA ILE A 250 9.05 -7.04 -0.80
C ILE A 250 7.74 -7.07 -1.60
N SER A 251 6.63 -7.21 -0.92
CA SER A 251 5.29 -7.31 -1.53
C SER A 251 4.59 -5.97 -1.63
N THR A 252 4.84 -5.05 -0.69
CA THR A 252 4.17 -3.76 -0.65
C THR A 252 5.13 -2.65 -0.21
N LEU A 253 4.90 -1.46 -0.74
CA LEU A 253 5.71 -0.27 -0.50
C LEU A 253 4.79 0.94 -0.39
N GLN A 254 5.04 1.81 0.58
CA GLN A 254 4.28 3.04 0.74
C GLN A 254 5.09 4.10 1.47
N PHE A 255 5.02 5.36 1.00
CA PHE A 255 5.52 6.48 1.77
C PHE A 255 4.61 6.76 2.96
N LEU A 256 5.22 6.98 4.11
CA LEU A 256 4.48 7.46 5.27
C LEU A 256 4.19 8.95 5.09
N PRO A 257 2.92 9.38 5.05
CA PRO A 257 2.57 10.78 4.91
C PRO A 257 3.21 11.63 6.01
N SER A 258 3.50 12.88 5.69
CA SER A 258 4.04 13.86 6.64
C SER A 258 3.08 15.03 6.77
N ASP A 259 2.99 15.58 7.97
CA ASP A 259 2.22 16.81 8.24
C ASP A 259 3.03 18.08 7.94
N ALA A 260 4.31 17.94 7.58
CA ALA A 260 5.17 19.06 7.31
C ALA A 260 4.92 19.64 5.91
N ASP A 261 4.99 20.94 5.77
CA ASP A 261 4.91 21.63 4.49
C ASP A 261 6.23 21.61 3.71
N GLY A 262 6.16 21.87 2.42
CA GLY A 262 7.33 21.99 1.55
C GLY A 262 8.03 20.66 1.27
N ALA A 263 9.34 20.65 1.27
CA ALA A 263 10.17 19.47 0.96
C ALA A 263 9.97 18.31 1.96
N ASP A 264 9.44 18.58 3.13
CA ASP A 264 9.12 17.57 4.13
C ASP A 264 7.72 16.98 3.98
N ALA A 265 6.85 17.60 3.18
CA ALA A 265 5.50 17.13 2.92
C ALA A 265 5.47 15.74 2.26
N GLY A 266 6.48 15.42 1.46
CA GLY A 266 6.63 14.14 0.80
C GLY A 266 7.03 12.97 1.70
N GLY A 267 7.15 13.19 3.01
CA GLY A 267 7.50 12.15 3.97
C GLY A 267 9.01 11.90 4.08
N LYS A 268 9.41 11.51 5.28
CA LYS A 268 10.80 11.17 5.62
C LYS A 268 11.02 9.67 5.67
N TRP A 269 9.94 8.93 5.60
CA TRP A 269 9.92 7.51 5.85
C TRP A 269 9.20 6.74 4.76
N LEU A 270 9.81 5.65 4.38
CA LEU A 270 9.24 4.67 3.48
C LEU A 270 8.96 3.39 4.25
N LEU A 271 7.77 2.85 4.12
CA LEU A 271 7.39 1.59 4.72
C LEU A 271 7.43 0.49 3.66
N SER A 272 7.94 -0.67 4.01
CA SER A 272 7.93 -1.86 3.16
C SER A 272 7.48 -3.08 3.95
N GLY A 273 6.52 -3.80 3.39
CA GLY A 273 6.08 -5.10 3.88
C GLY A 273 6.58 -6.22 2.97
N SER A 274 6.96 -7.35 3.54
CA SER A 274 7.58 -8.43 2.81
C SER A 274 6.97 -9.80 3.14
N ARG A 275 7.29 -10.77 2.30
CA ARG A 275 6.97 -12.18 2.51
C ARG A 275 7.76 -12.81 3.66
N ASP A 276 8.78 -12.15 4.19
CA ASP A 276 9.50 -12.56 5.41
C ASP A 276 8.71 -12.27 6.71
N ARG A 277 7.44 -11.84 6.59
CA ARG A 277 6.55 -11.52 7.70
C ARG A 277 6.97 -10.26 8.47
N SER A 278 7.93 -9.48 7.95
CA SER A 278 8.42 -8.26 8.59
C SER A 278 7.87 -7.00 7.91
N LEU A 279 7.70 -5.95 8.72
CA LEU A 279 7.42 -4.60 8.29
C LEU A 279 8.61 -3.72 8.64
N TRP A 280 9.20 -3.06 7.65
CA TRP A 280 10.33 -2.16 7.83
C TRP A 280 9.94 -0.71 7.58
N GLY A 281 10.57 0.17 8.34
CA GLY A 281 10.55 1.60 8.09
C GLY A 281 11.94 2.09 7.72
N TRP A 282 12.07 2.67 6.55
CA TRP A 282 13.32 3.17 5.98
C TRP A 282 13.37 4.67 6.08
N SER A 283 14.39 5.21 6.71
CA SER A 283 14.61 6.64 6.71
C SER A 283 15.20 7.06 5.36
N LEU A 284 14.55 7.99 4.68
CA LEU A 284 15.05 8.52 3.41
C LEU A 284 16.26 9.47 3.58
N ARG A 285 16.44 9.99 4.80
CA ARG A 285 17.51 10.95 5.11
C ARG A 285 18.69 10.33 5.83
N ARG A 286 18.45 9.34 6.69
CA ARG A 286 19.49 8.73 7.55
C ARG A 286 19.29 7.23 7.61
N ASP A 287 20.12 6.48 6.91
CA ASP A 287 20.01 5.01 6.84
C ASP A 287 20.10 4.33 8.20
N GLY A 288 20.91 4.85 9.10
CA GLY A 288 21.05 4.31 10.47
C GLY A 288 19.78 4.41 11.33
N GLN A 289 18.74 5.11 10.88
CA GLN A 289 17.44 5.17 11.55
C GLN A 289 16.45 4.15 10.99
N SER A 290 16.81 3.43 9.93
CA SER A 290 15.96 2.38 9.36
C SER A 290 15.83 1.23 10.34
N THR A 291 14.62 0.71 10.52
CA THR A 291 14.33 -0.29 11.53
C THR A 291 13.16 -1.20 11.15
N GLU A 292 13.24 -2.45 11.60
CA GLU A 292 12.09 -3.36 11.59
C GLU A 292 11.10 -2.97 12.70
N LEU A 293 9.81 -3.00 12.39
CA LEU A 293 8.76 -2.80 13.39
C LEU A 293 8.55 -4.09 14.18
N SER A 294 8.66 -3.98 15.50
CA SER A 294 8.59 -5.13 16.38
C SER A 294 7.18 -5.74 16.46
N GLN A 295 7.07 -7.04 16.32
CA GLN A 295 5.85 -7.83 16.57
C GLN A 295 5.73 -8.28 18.04
N GLY A 296 6.59 -7.77 18.92
CA GLY A 296 6.65 -8.12 20.33
C GLY A 296 7.62 -9.26 20.62
N SER A 297 7.69 -9.67 21.89
CA SER A 297 8.59 -10.75 22.28
C SER A 297 7.98 -12.12 21.96
N ILE A 298 8.35 -12.66 20.81
CA ILE A 298 7.90 -13.98 20.34
C ILE A 298 8.26 -15.07 21.33
N ARG A 299 9.45 -15.01 21.94
CA ARG A 299 9.86 -15.98 22.98
C ARG A 299 8.97 -15.92 24.21
N LYS A 300 8.57 -14.73 24.68
CA LYS A 300 7.61 -14.59 25.78
C LYS A 300 6.25 -15.15 25.41
N LYS A 301 5.83 -14.94 24.16
CA LYS A 301 4.59 -15.46 23.62
C LYS A 301 4.61 -17.00 23.57
N ALA A 302 5.70 -17.58 23.05
CA ALA A 302 5.92 -19.02 23.00
C ALA A 302 5.92 -19.66 24.40
N LYS A 303 6.63 -19.04 25.37
CA LYS A 303 6.63 -19.52 26.76
C LYS A 303 5.25 -19.48 27.40
N LYS A 304 4.46 -18.42 27.12
CA LYS A 304 3.09 -18.29 27.65
C LYS A 304 2.13 -19.30 27.05
N MET A 305 2.35 -19.68 25.80
CA MET A 305 1.56 -20.69 25.10
C MET A 305 2.01 -22.13 25.40
N GLY A 306 3.03 -22.31 26.24
CA GLY A 306 3.56 -23.63 26.59
C GLY A 306 4.39 -24.31 25.50
N ILE A 307 4.63 -23.60 24.38
CA ILE A 307 5.40 -24.10 23.23
C ILE A 307 6.90 -24.15 23.57
N LEU A 308 7.33 -23.27 24.44
CA LEU A 308 8.72 -23.22 24.92
C LEU A 308 8.75 -23.71 26.38
N GLY A 309 9.27 -24.90 26.62
CA GLY A 309 9.49 -25.40 27.96
C GLY A 309 10.56 -24.60 28.73
N ASN A 310 10.68 -24.85 30.04
CA ASN A 310 11.64 -24.14 30.88
C ASN A 310 13.11 -24.47 30.57
N SER A 311 13.39 -25.46 29.76
CA SER A 311 14.72 -25.78 29.23
C SER A 311 14.76 -25.59 27.73
N LEU A 312 15.85 -25.03 27.23
CA LEU A 312 16.11 -24.76 25.80
C LEU A 312 16.02 -26.01 24.89
N ALA A 313 15.90 -27.18 25.47
CA ALA A 313 15.90 -28.47 24.76
C ALA A 313 14.52 -29.00 24.36
N SER A 314 13.43 -28.33 24.74
CA SER A 314 12.07 -28.79 24.45
C SER A 314 11.32 -27.82 23.52
N LEU A 315 11.84 -27.63 22.32
CA LEU A 315 11.04 -27.15 21.19
C LEU A 315 10.33 -28.38 20.65
N ASP A 316 9.00 -28.36 20.68
CA ASP A 316 8.23 -29.28 19.86
C ASP A 316 8.69 -29.11 18.39
N PRO A 317 9.20 -30.16 17.75
CA PRO A 317 9.75 -30.05 16.40
C PRO A 317 8.70 -29.67 15.35
N SER A 318 7.43 -29.62 15.71
CA SER A 318 6.33 -29.26 14.81
C SER A 318 5.96 -27.79 14.81
N SER A 319 6.41 -26.97 15.79
CA SER A 319 6.06 -25.54 15.87
C SER A 319 7.29 -24.66 15.81
N SER A 320 7.45 -23.96 14.71
CA SER A 320 8.49 -22.94 14.56
C SER A 320 8.12 -21.67 15.34
N LEU A 321 9.11 -21.04 16.00
CA LEU A 321 8.92 -19.69 16.57
C LEU A 321 8.45 -18.66 15.53
N GLU A 322 8.73 -18.93 14.27
CA GLU A 322 8.27 -18.10 13.14
C GLU A 322 6.74 -18.12 12.97
N ASP A 323 6.06 -19.22 13.34
CA ASP A 323 4.60 -19.33 13.21
C ASP A 323 3.84 -18.46 14.22
N LEU A 324 4.54 -17.94 15.22
CA LEU A 324 4.01 -16.97 16.17
C LEU A 324 4.08 -15.52 15.67
N LYS A 325 4.79 -15.27 14.59
CA LYS A 325 4.73 -14.01 13.85
C LYS A 325 3.44 -13.94 13.05
N ALA A 326 3.05 -12.72 12.66
CA ALA A 326 2.01 -12.55 11.66
C ALA A 326 2.42 -13.25 10.36
N THR A 327 1.45 -13.67 9.56
CA THR A 327 1.74 -14.27 8.26
C THR A 327 2.32 -13.25 7.27
N ARG A 328 2.68 -13.67 6.07
CA ARG A 328 3.30 -12.81 5.04
C ARG A 328 2.45 -11.58 4.75
N ILE A 329 3.08 -10.42 4.65
CA ILE A 329 2.38 -9.17 4.34
C ILE A 329 2.09 -9.13 2.84
N THR A 330 0.83 -8.91 2.48
CA THR A 330 0.38 -8.82 1.09
C THR A 330 0.07 -7.40 0.66
N CYS A 331 -0.50 -6.61 1.57
CA CYS A 331 -0.88 -5.23 1.30
C CYS A 331 -0.73 -4.37 2.55
N MET A 332 -0.64 -3.07 2.35
CA MET A 332 -0.46 -2.09 3.40
C MET A 332 -1.18 -0.79 3.05
N ALA A 333 -1.69 -0.13 4.06
CA ALA A 333 -2.16 1.25 3.97
C ALA A 333 -1.72 2.03 5.20
N CYS A 334 -1.41 3.30 5.03
CA CYS A 334 -1.05 4.17 6.14
C CYS A 334 -1.76 5.53 6.05
N SER A 335 -1.98 6.14 7.21
CA SER A 335 -2.55 7.46 7.34
C SER A 335 -1.96 8.15 8.57
N LEU A 336 -1.56 9.40 8.44
CA LEU A 336 -1.16 10.27 9.54
C LEU A 336 -2.20 11.36 9.81
N ASN A 337 -3.45 11.12 9.48
CA ASN A 337 -4.50 12.10 9.70
C ASN A 337 -4.59 12.45 11.20
N ARG A 338 -4.30 13.70 11.54
CA ARG A 338 -4.29 14.21 12.92
C ARG A 338 -5.65 14.14 13.57
N ASP A 339 -6.70 14.35 12.79
CA ASP A 339 -8.06 14.51 13.31
C ASP A 339 -8.83 13.19 13.38
N GLY A 340 -8.28 12.12 12.85
CA GLY A 340 -9.00 10.87 12.72
C GLY A 340 -8.10 9.69 12.41
N GLY A 341 -6.96 9.53 13.05
CA GLY A 341 -6.19 8.29 12.95
C GLY A 341 -7.07 7.06 13.22
N ILE A 342 -6.62 5.90 12.83
CA ILE A 342 -7.35 4.64 13.09
C ILE A 342 -7.69 4.54 14.58
N GLY A 343 -8.98 4.51 14.92
CA GLY A 343 -9.48 4.48 16.29
C GLY A 343 -9.72 5.85 16.93
N ALA A 344 -9.62 6.95 16.21
CA ALA A 344 -10.03 8.26 16.69
C ALA A 344 -11.53 8.51 16.42
N VAL A 345 -12.23 9.02 17.41
CA VAL A 345 -13.65 9.37 17.26
C VAL A 345 -13.74 10.78 16.63
N PRO A 346 -14.50 10.98 15.53
CA PRO A 346 -14.67 12.28 14.92
C PRO A 346 -15.27 13.27 15.91
N GLY A 347 -14.65 14.45 16.04
CA GLY A 347 -15.12 15.49 16.96
C GLY A 347 -14.80 15.26 18.44
N ALA A 348 -14.22 14.15 18.82
CA ALA A 348 -13.64 14.02 20.16
C ALA A 348 -12.34 14.83 20.19
N ALA A 349 -12.21 15.70 21.22
CA ALA A 349 -10.92 16.25 21.58
C ALA A 349 -9.93 15.08 21.62
N GLY A 350 -8.81 15.21 20.87
CA GLY A 350 -7.88 14.10 20.68
C GLY A 350 -7.66 13.36 21.98
N ILE A 351 -7.56 12.05 21.93
CA ILE A 351 -7.43 11.13 23.09
C ILE A 351 -6.45 11.65 24.16
N TRP A 352 -5.62 12.57 23.80
CA TRP A 352 -4.57 13.24 24.56
C TRP A 352 -5.02 14.45 25.37
N ASN A 353 -6.19 15.04 25.12
CA ASN A 353 -6.71 16.18 25.88
C ASN A 353 -7.36 15.78 27.22
N ASN A 354 -7.44 14.51 27.52
CA ASN A 354 -7.92 13.98 28.81
C ASN A 354 -6.86 13.86 29.89
N SER A 355 -5.65 14.35 29.68
CA SER A 355 -4.73 14.55 30.80
C SER A 355 -5.20 15.75 31.60
N LYS A 356 -6.04 15.48 32.61
CA LYS A 356 -6.31 16.42 33.70
C LYS A 356 -5.00 17.08 34.12
N LYS A 357 -5.01 18.42 34.07
CA LYS A 357 -4.09 19.33 34.72
C LYS A 357 -3.07 18.68 35.67
N GLY A 358 -2.00 18.18 35.13
CA GLY A 358 -0.77 17.91 35.84
C GLY A 358 0.25 18.93 35.38
N LYS A 359 0.68 19.80 36.28
CA LYS A 359 1.78 20.72 36.06
C LYS A 359 2.98 20.03 35.45
N GLY A 360 3.44 20.50 34.28
CA GLY A 360 4.81 20.37 33.85
C GLY A 360 5.14 19.03 33.19
N SER A 361 4.70 18.83 31.98
CA SER A 361 5.55 18.27 30.94
C SER A 361 5.00 18.75 29.61
N SER A 362 5.80 19.45 28.87
CA SER A 362 5.73 19.60 27.44
C SER A 362 5.92 18.20 26.81
N GLN A 363 5.01 17.27 27.09
CA GLN A 363 4.85 16.09 26.27
C GLN A 363 4.25 16.56 24.97
N THR A 364 5.16 16.84 24.15
CA THR A 364 5.16 17.41 22.86
C THR A 364 4.14 16.74 21.95
N THR A 365 3.60 17.54 21.07
CA THR A 365 2.90 17.16 19.83
C THR A 365 3.42 15.86 19.20
N GLU A 366 4.69 15.55 19.37
CA GLU A 366 5.36 14.33 18.91
C GLU A 366 4.84 13.05 19.56
N SER A 367 4.52 13.04 20.85
CA SER A 367 3.98 11.87 21.52
C SER A 367 2.52 11.62 21.15
N SER A 368 1.76 12.65 20.83
CA SER A 368 0.40 12.50 20.30
C SER A 368 0.41 11.94 18.88
N LEU A 369 1.33 12.39 18.02
CA LEU A 369 1.52 11.89 16.68
C LEU A 369 2.03 10.44 16.66
N THR A 370 2.82 10.05 17.64
CA THR A 370 3.48 8.73 17.70
C THR A 370 2.67 7.67 18.42
N GLY A 371 1.59 8.05 19.08
CA GLY A 371 0.70 7.13 19.80
C GLY A 371 -0.35 6.44 18.92
N TRP A 372 -0.49 6.85 17.68
CA TRP A 372 -1.52 6.36 16.78
C TRP A 372 -1.15 5.04 16.11
N GLU A 373 -2.14 4.21 15.88
CA GLU A 373 -2.05 3.05 15.02
C GLU A 373 -2.28 3.51 13.59
N SER A 374 -1.21 4.03 12.98
CA SER A 374 -1.26 4.76 11.72
C SER A 374 -1.02 3.88 10.49
N VAL A 375 -0.67 2.63 10.69
CA VAL A 375 -0.39 1.68 9.60
C VAL A 375 -1.26 0.45 9.78
N VAL A 376 -1.84 -0.03 8.68
CA VAL A 376 -2.63 -1.26 8.61
C VAL A 376 -2.01 -2.18 7.58
N THR A 377 -1.92 -3.47 7.90
CA THR A 377 -1.39 -4.49 6.98
C THR A 377 -2.38 -5.64 6.81
N GLY A 378 -2.54 -6.10 5.58
CA GLY A 378 -3.20 -7.35 5.24
C GLY A 378 -2.18 -8.46 5.09
N HIS A 379 -2.58 -9.68 5.40
CA HIS A 379 -1.69 -10.84 5.51
C HIS A 379 -2.21 -12.02 4.71
N GLU A 380 -1.29 -12.78 4.12
CA GLU A 380 -1.61 -13.98 3.33
C GLU A 380 -2.22 -15.07 4.21
N GLY A 381 -3.40 -15.54 3.82
CA GLY A 381 -4.10 -16.60 4.56
C GLY A 381 -4.71 -16.17 5.91
N ASP A 382 -4.53 -14.92 6.32
CA ASP A 382 -5.12 -14.37 7.53
C ASP A 382 -6.39 -13.56 7.17
N ARG A 383 -7.42 -13.71 7.96
CA ARG A 383 -8.69 -12.97 7.81
C ARG A 383 -8.64 -11.61 8.46
N MET A 384 -7.59 -11.34 9.21
CA MET A 384 -7.44 -10.13 9.97
C MET A 384 -6.43 -9.21 9.33
N ALA A 385 -6.81 -7.95 9.14
CA ALA A 385 -5.87 -6.87 8.91
C ALA A 385 -5.36 -6.35 10.26
N ARG A 386 -4.04 -6.15 10.38
CA ARG A 386 -3.38 -5.79 11.63
C ARG A 386 -2.91 -4.35 11.64
N THR A 387 -2.99 -3.70 12.77
CA THR A 387 -2.51 -2.34 12.96
C THR A 387 -1.09 -2.28 13.49
N TRP A 388 -0.42 -1.15 13.26
CA TRP A 388 0.93 -0.89 13.74
C TRP A 388 1.05 0.53 14.28
N LEU A 389 1.76 0.65 15.41
CA LEU A 389 2.10 1.92 16.05
C LEU A 389 3.43 2.41 15.49
N TRP A 390 3.38 3.30 14.50
CA TRP A 390 4.60 3.82 13.87
C TRP A 390 5.54 4.47 14.88
N GLY A 391 5.04 5.35 15.73
CA GLY A 391 5.86 6.06 16.69
C GLY A 391 6.57 5.19 17.70
N ARG A 392 6.00 4.05 18.04
CA ARG A 392 6.60 3.06 18.95
C ARG A 392 7.30 1.93 18.23
N LYS A 393 7.36 1.95 16.91
CA LYS A 393 7.98 0.93 16.05
C LYS A 393 7.57 -0.50 16.42
N ARG A 394 6.28 -0.72 16.63
CA ARG A 394 5.74 -2.03 17.03
C ARG A 394 4.35 -2.30 16.50
N ALA A 395 3.94 -3.57 16.56
CA ALA A 395 2.58 -3.98 16.27
C ALA A 395 1.57 -3.25 17.17
N GLY A 396 0.45 -2.88 16.59
CA GLY A 396 -0.67 -2.21 17.24
C GLY A 396 -1.50 -3.15 18.10
N ARG A 397 -2.61 -2.62 18.60
CA ARG A 397 -3.54 -3.33 19.47
C ARG A 397 -4.74 -3.91 18.73
N TRP A 398 -5.01 -3.35 17.57
CA TRP A 398 -6.24 -3.61 16.83
C TRP A 398 -6.01 -4.57 15.68
N ALA A 399 -6.99 -5.39 15.42
CA ALA A 399 -7.09 -6.19 14.22
C ALA A 399 -8.51 -6.07 13.65
N PHE A 400 -8.62 -6.00 12.33
CA PHE A 400 -9.88 -5.93 11.62
C PHE A 400 -10.16 -7.28 11.02
N GLU A 401 -11.30 -7.85 11.32
CA GLU A 401 -11.75 -9.11 10.75
C GLU A 401 -12.80 -8.83 9.67
N THR A 402 -12.73 -9.56 8.56
CA THR A 402 -13.81 -9.57 7.56
C THR A 402 -15.03 -10.20 8.18
N GLY A 403 -16.09 -9.42 8.38
CA GLY A 403 -17.28 -9.82 9.13
C GLY A 403 -18.44 -10.26 8.25
N ASP A 404 -19.32 -11.03 8.81
CA ASP A 404 -20.62 -11.40 8.25
C ASP A 404 -21.67 -10.29 8.50
N GLY A 405 -21.25 -9.01 8.52
CA GLY A 405 -22.09 -7.89 8.90
C GLY A 405 -22.24 -7.69 10.41
N THR A 406 -21.49 -8.42 11.22
CA THR A 406 -21.40 -8.25 12.67
C THR A 406 -20.24 -7.31 13.03
N GLU A 407 -20.29 -6.76 14.22
CA GLU A 407 -19.24 -5.86 14.76
C GLU A 407 -17.83 -6.39 14.53
N VAL A 408 -16.92 -5.49 14.14
CA VAL A 408 -15.51 -5.82 14.00
C VAL A 408 -14.97 -6.26 15.35
N LYS A 409 -14.62 -7.53 15.48
CA LYS A 409 -13.96 -8.03 16.68
C LYS A 409 -12.56 -7.48 16.73
N VAL A 410 -12.37 -6.56 17.65
CA VAL A 410 -11.06 -6.02 17.95
C VAL A 410 -10.36 -6.95 18.90
N SER A 411 -9.39 -7.71 18.42
CA SER A 411 -8.55 -8.51 19.31
C SER A 411 -7.48 -7.65 19.93
N TYR A 412 -7.56 -7.44 21.23
CA TYR A 412 -6.45 -6.90 21.98
C TYR A 412 -5.29 -7.89 21.95
N HIS A 413 -4.17 -7.50 21.37
CA HIS A 413 -2.94 -8.24 21.54
C HIS A 413 -2.34 -8.10 22.95
N ASN A 414 -3.17 -7.88 23.94
CA ASN A 414 -2.84 -8.16 25.33
C ASN A 414 -3.27 -9.59 25.63
N ILE A 415 -2.45 -10.52 25.21
CA ILE A 415 -2.46 -11.90 25.69
C ILE A 415 -1.99 -11.90 27.17
N SER A 416 -2.49 -10.97 27.98
CA SER A 416 -2.15 -10.92 29.40
C SER A 416 -3.17 -11.59 30.29
N LYS A 417 -4.29 -12.03 29.75
CA LYS A 417 -5.26 -12.81 30.53
C LYS A 417 -5.59 -14.09 29.79
N ALA A 418 -4.95 -15.15 30.21
CA ALA A 418 -5.35 -16.50 29.86
C ALA A 418 -6.84 -16.69 30.20
N GLY A 419 -7.59 -17.28 29.29
CA GLY A 419 -8.87 -17.89 29.61
C GLY A 419 -10.12 -17.05 29.44
N ARG A 420 -10.11 -15.99 28.59
CA ARG A 420 -11.37 -15.46 28.08
C ARG A 420 -11.35 -15.57 26.55
N GLU A 421 -12.33 -16.29 26.04
CA GLU A 421 -12.64 -16.33 24.62
C GLU A 421 -12.75 -14.91 24.07
N PRO A 422 -12.34 -14.69 22.81
CA PRO A 422 -12.53 -13.40 22.17
C PRO A 422 -14.03 -13.11 22.12
N ILE A 423 -14.41 -12.04 22.77
CA ILE A 423 -15.74 -11.46 22.68
C ILE A 423 -15.83 -10.66 21.38
#